data_686640fcc6afcd052136cb9ba79dd8cd
#
_entry.id   686640fcc6afcd052136cb9ba79dd8cd
#
_cell.length_a   1.000
_cell.length_b   1.000
_cell.length_c   1.000
_cell.angle_alpha   90.00
_cell.angle_beta   90.00
_cell.angle_gamma   90.00
#
_symmetry.space_group_name_H-M   'P 1'
#
loop_
_entity.id
_entity.type
_entity.pdbx_description
1 polymer ?
#
loop_
_entity_poly.entity_id
_entity_poly.type
_entity_poly.pdbx_seq_one_letter_code
_entity_poly.pdbx_strand_id
1 'polypeptide(L)'
;SERGLTPNGYDLRIAEISVRGDPEIKREGTVTIPPRTMFYVSTIERVRMASDICAQLWLRTTWIRKGVIGAFGKIDAGFEGTLTLGAYNATDDPVEIPIGERFCQMVMETLNSETIKDYSQRSGNYQGQTGVTLDPLKK
;
A
#
# COMPACT_ATOMS: atom_id res chain seq x y z
N SER A 1 14.43 2.83 -6.41
CA SER A 1 15.45 3.88 -6.32
C SER A 1 16.23 3.72 -5.03
N GLU A 2 17.45 4.19 -4.98
CA GLU A 2 18.28 4.17 -3.75
C GLU A 2 17.60 4.91 -2.59
N ARG A 3 16.81 5.93 -2.87
CA ARG A 3 16.02 6.66 -1.85
C ARG A 3 14.96 5.84 -1.15
N GLY A 4 14.55 4.72 -1.73
CA GLY A 4 13.59 3.80 -1.11
C GLY A 4 14.23 2.82 -0.13
N LEU A 5 15.54 2.57 -0.26
CA LEU A 5 16.23 1.61 0.60
C LEU A 5 16.27 2.09 2.05
N THR A 6 15.92 1.21 2.96
CA THR A 6 15.97 1.43 4.41
C THR A 6 16.78 0.31 5.06
N PRO A 7 17.21 0.44 6.33
CA PRO A 7 17.94 -0.64 7.00
C PRO A 7 17.21 -1.98 7.02
N ASN A 8 15.89 -1.99 7.03
CA ASN A 8 15.08 -3.20 7.21
C ASN A 8 14.20 -3.55 6.01
N GLY A 9 14.14 -2.69 4.98
CA GLY A 9 13.21 -2.91 3.88
C GLY A 9 13.28 -1.85 2.80
N TYR A 10 12.14 -1.56 2.20
CA TYR A 10 12.02 -0.59 1.11
C TYR A 10 10.78 0.30 1.27
N ASP A 11 10.96 1.60 1.17
CA ASP A 11 9.86 2.58 1.22
C ASP A 11 9.13 2.64 -0.12
N LEU A 12 7.83 2.39 -0.10
CA LEU A 12 6.94 2.48 -1.25
C LEU A 12 6.33 3.88 -1.34
N ARG A 13 6.18 4.37 -2.58
CA ARG A 13 5.71 5.73 -2.89
C ARG A 13 4.27 5.73 -3.38
N ILE A 14 3.61 6.86 -3.18
CA ILE A 14 2.22 7.09 -3.55
C ILE A 14 2.11 7.39 -5.05
N ALA A 15 1.32 6.59 -5.77
CA ALA A 15 0.91 6.87 -7.16
C ALA A 15 -0.43 7.59 -7.21
N GLU A 16 -1.40 7.12 -6.44
CA GLU A 16 -2.77 7.62 -6.43
C GLU A 16 -3.34 7.65 -5.02
N ILE A 17 -4.25 8.58 -4.76
CA ILE A 17 -5.05 8.64 -3.55
C ILE A 17 -6.53 8.73 -3.91
N SER A 18 -7.33 7.85 -3.28
CA SER A 18 -8.78 7.90 -3.29
C SER A 18 -9.26 8.25 -1.89
N VAL A 19 -9.93 9.39 -1.73
CA VAL A 19 -10.50 9.82 -0.46
C VAL A 19 -11.95 9.38 -0.39
N ARG A 20 -12.33 8.72 0.70
CA ARG A 20 -13.72 8.27 0.87
C ARG A 20 -14.69 9.45 0.82
N GLY A 21 -15.72 9.33 -0.01
CA GLY A 21 -16.68 10.40 -0.25
C GLY A 21 -16.33 11.33 -1.41
N ASP A 22 -15.12 11.24 -1.96
CA ASP A 22 -14.71 11.95 -3.16
C ASP A 22 -14.65 10.96 -4.34
N PRO A 23 -15.43 11.16 -5.41
CA PRO A 23 -15.43 10.26 -6.56
C PRO A 23 -14.16 10.39 -7.42
N GLU A 24 -13.39 11.47 -7.27
CA GLU A 24 -12.20 11.72 -8.05
C GLU A 24 -10.96 11.08 -7.39
N ILE A 25 -10.24 10.25 -8.15
CA ILE A 25 -8.92 9.71 -7.74
C ILE A 25 -7.85 10.73 -8.11
N LYS A 26 -7.05 11.13 -7.14
CA LYS A 26 -5.96 12.10 -7.32
C LYS A 26 -4.68 11.39 -7.73
N ARG A 27 -4.01 11.89 -8.77
CA ARG A 27 -2.78 11.32 -9.34
C ARG A 27 -1.59 12.27 -9.34
N GLU A 28 -1.80 13.50 -8.93
CA GLU A 28 -0.76 14.54 -8.89
C GLU A 28 -1.05 15.58 -7.81
N GLY A 29 -0.05 16.37 -7.48
CA GLY A 29 -0.16 17.44 -6.51
C GLY A 29 -0.22 16.94 -5.07
N THR A 30 -0.78 17.77 -4.20
CA THR A 30 -0.99 17.48 -2.78
C THR A 30 -2.47 17.23 -2.52
N VAL A 31 -2.77 16.14 -1.85
CA VAL A 31 -4.13 15.73 -1.52
C VAL A 31 -4.43 16.07 -0.07
N THR A 32 -5.54 16.77 0.15
CA THR A 32 -6.04 17.05 1.50
C THR A 32 -6.95 15.93 1.97
N ILE A 33 -6.58 15.27 3.03
CA ILE A 33 -7.42 14.25 3.69
C ILE A 33 -8.21 14.94 4.79
N PRO A 34 -9.54 15.03 4.68
CA PRO A 34 -10.35 15.66 5.72
C PRO A 34 -10.22 14.97 7.08
N PRO A 35 -10.57 15.66 8.18
CA PRO A 35 -10.61 15.04 9.50
C PRO A 35 -11.47 13.77 9.52
N ARG A 36 -11.04 12.76 10.28
CA ARG A 36 -11.83 11.54 10.53
C ARG A 36 -12.28 10.83 9.27
N THR A 37 -11.42 10.83 8.23
CA THR A 37 -11.76 10.31 6.92
C THR A 37 -10.82 9.18 6.51
N MET A 38 -11.41 8.11 6.00
CA MET A 38 -10.70 6.97 5.38
C MET A 38 -10.23 7.34 3.98
N PHE A 39 -9.06 6.88 3.60
CA PHE A 39 -8.53 7.04 2.25
C PHE A 39 -7.73 5.80 1.83
N TYR A 40 -7.48 5.67 0.54
CA TYR A 40 -6.75 4.56 -0.04
C TYR A 40 -5.63 5.09 -0.93
N VAL A 41 -4.49 4.43 -0.84
CA VAL A 41 -3.28 4.78 -1.58
C VAL A 41 -2.92 3.62 -2.50
N SER A 42 -2.61 3.91 -3.76
CA SER A 42 -1.93 2.96 -4.64
C SER A 42 -0.44 3.28 -4.70
N THR A 43 0.40 2.25 -4.76
CA THR A 43 1.85 2.41 -4.86
C THR A 43 2.32 2.63 -6.29
N ILE A 44 3.40 3.40 -6.46
CA ILE A 44 4.13 3.51 -7.74
C ILE A 44 4.80 2.18 -8.05
N GLU A 45 5.40 1.58 -7.03
CA GLU A 45 6.13 0.32 -7.15
C GLU A 45 5.18 -0.83 -7.44
N ARG A 46 5.57 -1.63 -8.43
CA ARG A 46 4.97 -2.92 -8.70
C ARG A 46 5.84 -3.99 -8.05
N VAL A 47 5.23 -4.85 -7.25
CA VAL A 47 5.94 -5.96 -6.60
C VAL A 47 5.65 -7.28 -7.30
N ARG A 48 6.61 -8.19 -7.26
CA ARG A 48 6.47 -9.57 -7.69
C ARG A 48 7.10 -10.45 -6.64
N MET A 49 6.25 -11.15 -5.89
CA MET A 49 6.69 -11.99 -4.77
C MET A 49 7.04 -13.39 -5.24
N ALA A 50 8.20 -13.88 -4.83
CA ALA A 50 8.55 -15.28 -5.01
C ALA A 50 7.64 -16.19 -4.16
N SER A 51 7.60 -17.48 -4.47
CA SER A 51 6.75 -18.44 -3.78
C SER A 51 7.19 -18.79 -2.35
N ASP A 52 8.38 -18.34 -1.95
CA ASP A 52 8.97 -18.54 -0.62
C ASP A 52 9.21 -17.24 0.16
N ILE A 53 8.70 -16.12 -0.36
CA ILE A 53 8.87 -14.79 0.26
C ILE A 53 7.51 -14.11 0.37
N CYS A 54 7.19 -13.65 1.57
CA CYS A 54 6.09 -12.73 1.81
C CYS A 54 6.63 -11.40 2.35
N ALA A 55 5.77 -10.41 2.53
CA ALA A 55 6.19 -9.13 3.08
C ALA A 55 5.16 -8.56 4.03
N GLN A 56 5.64 -7.76 4.97
CA GLN A 56 4.82 -6.93 5.85
C GLN A 56 4.91 -5.47 5.41
N LEU A 57 3.87 -4.71 5.71
CA LEU A 57 3.80 -3.29 5.42
C LEU A 57 3.64 -2.50 6.72
N TRP A 58 4.45 -1.46 6.84
CA TRP A 58 4.47 -0.58 7.99
C TRP A 58 4.32 0.86 7.53
N LEU A 59 3.38 1.60 8.11
CA LEU A 59 3.24 3.03 7.81
C LEU A 59 4.51 3.76 8.28
N ARG A 60 5.00 4.68 7.45
CA ARG A 60 6.16 5.49 7.85
C ARG A 60 5.82 6.38 9.04
N THR A 61 6.78 6.51 9.94
CA THR A 61 6.66 7.29 11.18
C THR A 61 6.22 8.74 10.92
N THR A 62 6.63 9.32 9.80
CA THR A 62 6.22 10.67 9.39
C THR A 62 4.69 10.83 9.39
N TRP A 63 3.98 9.85 8.84
CA TRP A 63 2.51 9.88 8.76
C TRP A 63 1.86 9.51 10.08
N ILE A 64 2.44 8.55 10.81
CA ILE A 64 1.98 8.18 12.15
C ILE A 64 2.00 9.41 13.06
N ARG A 65 3.05 10.20 13.02
CA ARG A 65 3.19 11.42 13.84
C ARG A 65 2.23 12.54 13.44
N LYS A 66 1.68 12.49 12.24
CA LYS A 66 0.63 13.40 11.76
C LYS A 66 -0.78 12.89 12.08
N GLY A 67 -0.90 11.77 12.79
CA GLY A 67 -2.17 11.20 13.20
C GLY A 67 -2.82 10.30 12.17
N VAL A 68 -2.07 9.80 11.20
CA VAL A 68 -2.56 8.80 10.25
C VAL A 68 -2.41 7.41 10.85
N ILE A 69 -3.44 6.58 10.72
CA ILE A 69 -3.45 5.17 11.08
C ILE A 69 -3.51 4.36 9.78
N GLY A 70 -2.59 3.39 9.64
CA GLY A 70 -2.57 2.46 8.51
C GLY A 70 -3.34 1.18 8.82
N ALA A 71 -4.13 0.73 7.86
CA ALA A 71 -4.82 -0.57 7.90
C ALA A 71 -4.23 -1.46 6.80
N PHE A 72 -3.10 -2.09 7.10
CA PHE A 72 -2.32 -2.86 6.12
C PHE A 72 -2.39 -4.36 6.38
N GLY A 73 -2.51 -5.13 5.29
CA GLY A 73 -2.34 -6.57 5.31
C GLY A 73 -0.94 -6.99 4.89
N LYS A 74 -0.70 -8.28 4.88
CA LYS A 74 0.51 -8.88 4.32
C LYS A 74 0.47 -8.90 2.80
N ILE A 75 1.64 -8.88 2.19
CA ILE A 75 1.80 -9.21 0.78
C ILE A 75 2.12 -10.70 0.70
N ASP A 76 1.21 -11.45 0.10
CA ASP A 76 1.32 -12.90 0.03
C ASP A 76 2.40 -13.35 -0.97
N ALA A 77 3.02 -14.50 -0.66
CA ALA A 77 3.90 -15.18 -1.61
C ALA A 77 3.17 -15.43 -2.92
N GLY A 78 3.82 -15.12 -4.05
CA GLY A 78 3.25 -15.26 -5.38
C GLY A 78 2.39 -14.08 -5.86
N PHE A 79 2.14 -13.07 -5.03
CA PHE A 79 1.43 -11.87 -5.45
C PHE A 79 2.26 -11.06 -6.46
N GLU A 80 1.59 -10.53 -7.48
CA GLU A 80 2.18 -9.56 -8.40
C GLU A 80 1.21 -8.42 -8.66
N GLY A 81 1.69 -7.19 -8.58
CA GLY A 81 0.88 -5.99 -8.81
C GLY A 81 1.39 -4.79 -8.05
N THR A 82 0.70 -3.66 -8.18
CA THR A 82 0.82 -2.54 -7.25
C THR A 82 -0.01 -2.84 -6.01
N LEU A 83 0.20 -2.08 -4.95
CA LEU A 83 -0.52 -2.29 -3.69
C LEU A 83 -1.58 -1.22 -3.51
N THR A 84 -2.73 -1.61 -2.98
CA THR A 84 -3.77 -0.69 -2.49
C THR A 84 -3.76 -0.75 -0.98
N LEU A 85 -3.52 0.39 -0.35
CA LEU A 85 -3.30 0.53 1.09
C LEU A 85 -4.40 1.39 1.68
N GLY A 86 -5.09 0.89 2.69
CA GLY A 86 -6.07 1.64 3.44
C GLY A 86 -5.43 2.42 4.58
N ALA A 87 -5.89 3.66 4.81
CA ALA A 87 -5.45 4.49 5.91
C ALA A 87 -6.56 5.44 6.37
N TYR A 88 -6.37 6.01 7.56
CA TYR A 88 -7.37 6.83 8.21
C TYR A 88 -6.73 8.06 8.85
N ASN A 89 -7.26 9.25 8.57
CA ASN A 89 -6.91 10.46 9.31
C ASN A 89 -7.66 10.46 10.65
N ALA A 90 -6.97 10.11 11.72
CA ALA A 90 -7.54 9.98 13.06
C ALA A 90 -7.55 11.29 13.85
N THR A 91 -7.37 12.44 13.18
CA THR A 91 -7.31 13.75 13.82
C THR A 91 -8.52 14.60 13.48
N ASP A 92 -8.67 15.71 14.19
CA ASP A 92 -9.72 16.71 13.94
C ASP A 92 -9.28 17.77 12.91
N ASP A 93 -8.06 17.63 12.36
CA ASP A 93 -7.48 18.53 11.37
C ASP A 93 -7.25 17.82 10.04
N PRO A 94 -7.29 18.55 8.91
CA PRO A 94 -6.90 17.96 7.63
C PRO A 94 -5.42 17.57 7.61
N VAL A 95 -5.10 16.50 6.88
CA VAL A 95 -3.71 16.06 6.65
C VAL A 95 -3.40 16.21 5.16
N GLU A 96 -2.29 16.88 4.85
CA GLU A 96 -1.81 17.09 3.48
C GLU A 96 -0.82 16.00 3.09
N ILE A 97 -1.11 15.29 2.00
CA ILE A 97 -0.26 14.19 1.51
C ILE A 97 0.09 14.43 0.04
N PRO A 98 1.38 14.69 -0.28
CA PRO A 98 1.80 14.83 -1.67
C PRO A 98 1.83 13.48 -2.40
N ILE A 99 1.33 13.46 -3.63
CA ILE A 99 1.53 12.35 -4.55
C ILE A 99 3.03 12.22 -4.86
N GLY A 100 3.53 10.99 -4.98
CA GLY A 100 4.95 10.71 -5.18
C GLY A 100 5.77 10.57 -3.90
N GLU A 101 5.20 10.93 -2.75
CA GLU A 101 5.91 10.83 -1.46
C GLU A 101 5.94 9.37 -0.97
N ARG A 102 6.95 9.05 -0.13
CA ARG A 102 7.06 7.73 0.50
C ARG A 102 5.99 7.58 1.57
N PHE A 103 5.30 6.46 1.56
CA PHE A 103 4.14 6.25 2.43
C PHE A 103 4.34 5.14 3.44
N CYS A 104 4.75 3.97 2.99
CA CYS A 104 4.95 2.80 3.85
C CYS A 104 6.26 2.09 3.55
N GLN A 105 6.76 1.36 4.54
CA GLN A 105 7.91 0.47 4.41
C GLN A 105 7.44 -0.95 4.19
N MET A 106 7.98 -1.59 3.15
CA MET A 106 7.83 -3.02 2.90
C MET A 106 9.01 -3.77 3.52
N VAL A 107 8.71 -4.74 4.38
CA VAL A 107 9.72 -5.60 5.02
C VAL A 107 9.51 -7.03 4.56
N MET A 108 10.54 -7.60 3.92
CA MET A 108 10.51 -8.97 3.39
C MET A 108 10.71 -10.00 4.49
N GLU A 109 10.02 -11.13 4.37
CA GLU A 109 10.20 -12.32 5.22
C GLU A 109 10.37 -13.56 4.35
N THR A 110 11.36 -14.37 4.68
CA THR A 110 11.56 -15.68 4.05
C THR A 110 10.65 -16.70 4.74
N LEU A 111 9.93 -17.49 3.96
CA LEU A 111 9.20 -18.65 4.45
C LEU A 111 10.17 -19.82 4.67
N ASN A 112 9.85 -20.75 5.57
CA ASN A 112 10.69 -21.93 5.84
C ASN A 112 10.73 -22.91 4.66
N SER A 113 9.73 -22.82 3.77
CA SER A 113 9.64 -23.60 2.53
C SER A 113 8.74 -22.84 1.54
N GLU A 114 8.80 -23.24 0.27
CA GLU A 114 7.82 -22.75 -0.69
C GLU A 114 6.39 -23.12 -0.26
N THR A 115 5.45 -22.21 -0.52
CA THR A 115 4.04 -22.51 -0.28
C THR A 115 3.54 -23.56 -1.27
N ILE A 116 2.69 -24.47 -0.81
CA ILE A 116 2.08 -25.51 -1.65
C ILE A 116 1.24 -24.88 -2.77
N LYS A 117 0.52 -23.80 -2.44
CA LYS A 117 -0.23 -22.99 -3.39
C LYS A 117 -0.03 -21.53 -3.01
N ASP A 118 0.60 -20.77 -3.88
CA ASP A 118 0.83 -19.34 -3.68
C ASP A 118 -0.42 -18.50 -3.97
N TYR A 119 -0.29 -17.18 -3.86
CA TYR A 119 -1.40 -16.26 -4.07
C TYR A 119 -2.08 -16.44 -5.44
N SER A 120 -1.29 -16.64 -6.50
CA SER A 120 -1.82 -16.82 -7.86
C SER A 120 -2.64 -18.10 -8.02
N GLN A 121 -2.34 -19.12 -7.23
CA GLN A 121 -2.96 -20.45 -7.30
C GLN A 121 -4.15 -20.62 -6.34
N ARG A 122 -4.29 -19.75 -5.34
CA ARG A 122 -5.39 -19.80 -4.35
C ARG A 122 -6.43 -18.72 -4.59
N SER A 123 -6.24 -17.57 -3.95
CA SER A 123 -7.17 -16.45 -4.05
C SER A 123 -6.99 -15.66 -5.34
N GLY A 124 -5.83 -15.07 -5.55
CA GLY A 124 -5.50 -14.30 -6.75
C GLY A 124 -6.44 -13.14 -7.06
N ASN A 125 -7.27 -12.71 -6.10
CA ASN A 125 -8.34 -11.75 -6.30
C ASN A 125 -7.85 -10.39 -6.84
N TYR A 126 -6.65 -9.99 -6.44
CA TYR A 126 -6.04 -8.71 -6.83
C TYR A 126 -4.77 -8.91 -7.65
N GLN A 127 -4.55 -10.12 -8.17
CA GLN A 127 -3.38 -10.42 -8.99
C GLN A 127 -3.32 -9.50 -10.21
N GLY A 128 -2.17 -8.85 -10.40
CA GLY A 128 -1.97 -7.91 -11.49
C GLY A 128 -2.60 -6.53 -11.31
N GLN A 129 -3.14 -6.21 -10.13
CA GLN A 129 -3.81 -4.92 -9.90
C GLN A 129 -2.89 -3.74 -10.17
N THR A 130 -3.50 -2.64 -10.60
CA THR A 130 -2.85 -1.36 -10.88
C THR A 130 -3.77 -0.23 -10.42
N GLY A 131 -3.21 0.81 -9.83
CA GLY A 131 -3.99 1.90 -9.25
C GLY A 131 -4.79 1.48 -8.02
N VAL A 132 -5.58 2.38 -7.48
CA VAL A 132 -6.45 2.08 -6.34
C VAL A 132 -7.52 1.07 -6.76
N THR A 133 -7.45 -0.13 -6.20
CA THR A 133 -8.33 -1.25 -6.52
C THR A 133 -9.06 -1.69 -5.25
N LEU A 134 -10.36 -1.44 -5.18
CA LEU A 134 -11.17 -1.73 -4.00
C LEU A 134 -11.99 -3.01 -4.14
N ASP A 135 -12.29 -3.43 -5.36
CA ASP A 135 -13.04 -4.64 -5.64
C ASP A 135 -12.14 -5.71 -6.28
N PRO A 136 -12.38 -6.99 -6.02
CA PRO A 136 -11.63 -8.07 -6.64
C PRO A 136 -11.68 -8.02 -8.17
N LEU A 137 -10.52 -8.22 -8.81
CA LEU A 137 -10.41 -8.30 -10.27
C LEU A 137 -10.91 -9.64 -10.81
N LYS A 138 -10.81 -10.69 -10.00
CA LYS A 138 -11.23 -12.04 -10.30
C LYS A 138 -12.62 -12.28 -9.71
N LYS A 139 -13.59 -12.49 -10.54
CA LYS A 139 -14.95 -12.86 -10.14
C LYS A 139 -15.10 -14.37 -9.93
#